data_f43713379513e9d69eb9c4a2b46331db
#
_entry.id   f43713379513e9d69eb9c4a2b46331db
#
_cell.length_a   1.000
_cell.length_b   1.000
_cell.length_c   1.000
_cell.angle_alpha   90.00
_cell.angle_beta   90.00
_cell.angle_gamma   90.00
#
_symmetry.space_group_name_H-M   'P 1'
#
loop_
_entity.id
_entity.type
_entity.pdbx_description
1 polymer ?
#
loop_
_entity_poly.entity_id
_entity_poly.type
_entity_poly.pdbx_seq_one_letter_code
_entity_poly.pdbx_strand_id
1 'polypeptide(L)'
;MKQTKGFQIWQIIYPVGLYYVVSSLCYFALEILLGSADETYMLRQLVGDAVTIPVILKFYMADQNIRDTVYGKKKFRFSSEQAINIAVTVVSVAALGIAVNNIIAMTSLIQASEGFQTANQAFFAGAAVYEFLGSCFLIPIAEELLFRGVVYQRLKLM
;
A
#
# COMPACT_ATOMS: atom_id res chain seq x y z
N MET A 1 22.49 9.54 23.71
CA MET A 1 22.14 10.86 23.16
C MET A 1 20.64 10.90 22.94
N LYS A 2 19.90 11.81 23.59
CA LYS A 2 18.45 12.01 23.29
C LYS A 2 18.33 12.60 21.88
N GLN A 3 17.78 11.84 20.96
CA GLN A 3 17.47 12.36 19.62
C GLN A 3 16.45 13.49 19.74
N THR A 4 16.66 14.57 18.97
CA THR A 4 15.71 15.69 18.94
C THR A 4 14.38 15.22 18.33
N LYS A 5 13.25 15.71 18.85
CA LYS A 5 11.91 15.35 18.36
C LYS A 5 11.76 15.55 16.83
N GLY A 6 12.40 16.59 16.29
CA GLY A 6 12.41 16.83 14.84
C GLY A 6 13.09 15.73 14.04
N PHE A 7 14.18 15.14 14.53
CA PHE A 7 14.85 14.04 13.87
C PHE A 7 14.00 12.75 13.90
N GLN A 8 13.29 12.51 14.98
CA GLN A 8 12.36 11.37 15.09
C GLN A 8 11.21 11.47 14.08
N ILE A 9 10.58 12.65 13.97
CA ILE A 9 9.52 12.91 12.99
C ILE A 9 10.06 12.72 11.57
N TRP A 10 11.27 13.22 11.28
CA TRP A 10 11.91 13.05 9.98
C TRP A 10 12.10 11.59 9.60
N GLN A 11 12.50 10.74 10.54
CA GLN A 11 12.66 9.30 10.31
C GLN A 11 11.36 8.60 9.90
N ILE A 12 10.19 9.13 10.28
CA ILE A 12 8.88 8.59 9.86
C ILE A 12 8.50 9.12 8.47
N ILE A 13 8.66 10.44 8.26
CA ILE A 13 8.23 11.10 7.02
C ILE A 13 9.09 10.66 5.82
N TYR A 14 10.40 10.48 6.04
CA TYR A 14 11.35 10.17 4.97
C TYR A 14 10.98 8.91 4.15
N PRO A 15 10.67 7.74 4.73
CA PRO A 15 10.29 6.57 3.94
C PRO A 15 8.99 6.75 3.17
N VAL A 16 8.03 7.47 3.74
CA VAL A 16 6.76 7.80 3.08
C VAL A 16 7.01 8.72 1.90
N GLY A 17 7.80 9.79 2.10
CA GLY A 17 8.18 10.70 1.02
C GLY A 17 8.94 9.99 -0.09
N LEU A 18 9.89 9.11 0.26
CA LEU A 18 10.65 8.33 -0.71
C LEU A 18 9.74 7.39 -1.51
N TYR A 19 8.77 6.73 -0.86
CA TYR A 19 7.78 5.90 -1.54
C TYR A 19 7.06 6.68 -2.64
N TYR A 20 6.47 7.82 -2.28
CA TYR A 20 5.72 8.63 -3.23
C TYR A 20 6.60 9.19 -4.35
N VAL A 21 7.83 9.63 -4.04
CA VAL A 21 8.76 10.15 -5.06
C VAL A 21 9.15 9.05 -6.05
N VAL A 22 9.54 7.87 -5.57
CA VAL A 22 9.96 6.77 -6.45
C VAL A 22 8.77 6.26 -7.27
N SER A 23 7.60 6.05 -6.66
CA SER A 23 6.41 5.61 -7.36
C SER A 23 5.98 6.62 -8.44
N SER A 24 5.95 7.92 -8.12
CA SER A 24 5.60 8.98 -9.07
C SER A 24 6.60 9.10 -10.22
N LEU A 25 7.90 8.97 -9.95
CA LEU A 25 8.92 9.00 -11.00
C LEU A 25 8.79 7.80 -11.94
N CYS A 26 8.55 6.59 -11.40
CA CYS A 26 8.31 5.41 -12.21
C CYS A 26 7.04 5.56 -13.05
N TYR A 27 5.95 6.03 -12.44
CA TYR A 27 4.70 6.28 -13.13
C TYR A 27 4.88 7.27 -14.29
N PHE A 28 5.54 8.40 -14.04
CA PHE A 28 5.80 9.43 -15.05
C PHE A 28 6.73 8.93 -16.17
N ALA A 29 7.77 8.18 -15.84
CA ALA A 29 8.65 7.59 -16.85
C ALA A 29 7.91 6.59 -17.75
N LEU A 30 7.01 5.80 -17.18
CA LEU A 30 6.17 4.86 -17.93
C LEU A 30 5.10 5.57 -18.76
N GLU A 31 4.57 6.70 -18.29
CA GLU A 31 3.65 7.54 -19.06
C GLU A 31 4.30 8.10 -20.32
N ILE A 32 5.58 8.51 -20.23
CA ILE A 32 6.34 8.94 -21.40
C ILE A 32 6.58 7.78 -22.40
N LEU A 33 6.80 6.56 -21.90
CA LEU A 33 7.12 5.40 -22.72
C LEU A 33 5.89 4.73 -23.34
N LEU A 34 4.80 4.61 -22.59
CA LEU A 34 3.58 3.89 -22.97
C LEU A 34 2.44 4.79 -23.42
N GLY A 35 2.58 6.10 -23.22
CA GLY A 35 1.53 7.09 -23.43
C GLY A 35 0.58 7.22 -22.23
N SER A 36 -0.27 8.24 -22.27
CA SER A 36 -1.22 8.59 -21.20
C SER A 36 -2.58 7.90 -21.32
N ALA A 37 -2.69 6.84 -22.13
CA ALA A 37 -3.95 6.12 -22.31
C ALA A 37 -4.46 5.52 -21.00
N ASP A 38 -5.75 5.61 -20.74
CA ASP A 38 -6.41 5.07 -19.53
C ASP A 38 -6.19 3.55 -19.40
N GLU A 39 -6.18 2.83 -20.52
CA GLU A 39 -5.91 1.39 -20.55
C GLU A 39 -4.56 0.98 -19.95
N THR A 40 -3.57 1.87 -19.97
CA THR A 40 -2.22 1.62 -19.40
C THR A 40 -2.09 2.09 -17.96
N TYR A 41 -3.12 2.73 -17.39
CA TYR A 41 -3.09 3.30 -16.04
C TYR A 41 -2.67 2.25 -14.98
N MET A 42 -3.40 1.14 -14.90
CA MET A 42 -3.10 0.09 -13.92
C MET A 42 -1.76 -0.61 -14.16
N LEU A 43 -1.36 -0.78 -15.42
CA LEU A 43 -0.03 -1.33 -15.72
C LEU A 43 1.09 -0.41 -15.21
N ARG A 44 0.94 0.91 -15.41
CA ARG A 44 1.91 1.91 -14.90
C ARG A 44 1.99 1.88 -13.38
N GLN A 45 0.83 1.81 -12.70
CA GLN A 45 0.76 1.71 -11.25
C GLN A 45 1.43 0.43 -10.74
N LEU A 46 1.11 -0.70 -11.36
CA LEU A 46 1.68 -2.02 -11.05
C LEU A 46 3.21 -2.05 -11.11
N VAL A 47 3.78 -1.52 -12.19
CA VAL A 47 5.23 -1.43 -12.35
C VAL A 47 5.85 -0.45 -11.34
N GLY A 48 5.20 0.69 -11.10
CA GLY A 48 5.62 1.64 -10.07
C GLY A 48 5.72 1.02 -8.69
N ASP A 49 4.68 0.27 -8.27
CA ASP A 49 4.67 -0.42 -6.99
C ASP A 49 5.68 -1.58 -6.95
N ALA A 50 5.81 -2.35 -8.03
CA ALA A 50 6.81 -3.41 -8.12
C ALA A 50 8.25 -2.91 -7.96
N VAL A 51 8.57 -1.71 -8.44
CA VAL A 51 9.87 -1.06 -8.25
C VAL A 51 10.01 -0.49 -6.84
N THR A 52 8.93 0.02 -6.27
CA THR A 52 8.96 0.70 -4.97
C THR A 52 8.98 -0.29 -3.80
N ILE A 53 8.31 -1.45 -3.92
CA ILE A 53 8.28 -2.49 -2.87
C ILE A 53 9.69 -2.91 -2.42
N PRO A 54 10.68 -3.22 -3.29
CA PRO A 54 12.04 -3.54 -2.87
C PRO A 54 12.73 -2.42 -2.07
N VAL A 55 12.42 -1.16 -2.37
CA VAL A 55 12.97 -0.02 -1.65
C VAL A 55 12.42 0.03 -0.22
N ILE A 56 11.09 -0.12 -0.07
CA ILE A 56 10.45 -0.16 1.26
C ILE A 56 10.92 -1.39 2.04
N LEU A 57 11.07 -2.53 1.37
CA LEU A 57 11.51 -3.78 1.99
C LEU A 57 12.90 -3.65 2.61
N LYS A 58 13.81 -2.87 2.00
CA LYS A 58 15.13 -2.58 2.60
C LYS A 58 14.99 -1.82 3.92
N PHE A 59 14.10 -0.81 3.99
CA PHE A 59 13.84 -0.11 5.26
C PHE A 59 13.24 -1.03 6.31
N TYR A 60 12.26 -1.83 5.90
CA TYR A 60 11.64 -2.81 6.78
C TYR A 60 12.65 -3.81 7.36
N MET A 61 13.52 -4.38 6.51
CA MET A 61 14.56 -5.32 6.95
C MET A 61 15.60 -4.67 7.87
N ALA A 62 15.99 -3.42 7.57
CA ALA A 62 16.91 -2.68 8.43
C ALA A 62 16.30 -2.43 9.82
N ASP A 63 15.04 -1.98 9.87
CA ASP A 63 14.32 -1.75 11.12
C ASP A 63 14.06 -3.08 11.87
N GLN A 64 13.81 -4.18 11.16
CA GLN A 64 13.65 -5.50 11.75
C GLN A 64 14.95 -6.03 12.38
N ASN A 65 16.08 -5.84 11.72
CA ASN A 65 17.38 -6.23 12.29
C ASN A 65 17.67 -5.50 13.60
N ILE A 66 17.35 -4.21 13.68
CA ILE A 66 17.49 -3.43 14.92
C ILE A 66 16.58 -4.01 16.01
N ARG A 67 15.32 -4.31 15.70
CA ARG A 67 14.39 -4.91 16.66
C ARG A 67 14.83 -6.28 17.14
N ASP A 68 15.28 -7.14 16.23
CA ASP A 68 15.75 -8.49 16.55
C ASP A 68 16.99 -8.46 17.47
N THR A 69 17.82 -7.42 17.31
CA THR A 69 18.99 -7.21 18.18
C THR A 69 18.57 -6.73 19.57
N VAL A 70 17.55 -5.87 19.67
CA VAL A 70 17.09 -5.28 20.95
C VAL A 70 16.15 -6.21 21.72
N TYR A 71 15.20 -6.85 21.04
CA TYR A 71 14.11 -7.62 21.65
C TYR A 71 14.22 -9.13 21.46
N GLY A 72 15.24 -9.59 20.74
CA GLY A 72 15.41 -11.00 20.37
C GLY A 72 14.48 -11.44 19.23
N LYS A 73 14.90 -12.46 18.48
CA LYS A 73 14.14 -12.99 17.34
C LYS A 73 12.87 -13.70 17.83
N LYS A 74 11.71 -13.20 17.45
CA LYS A 74 10.45 -13.91 17.63
C LYS A 74 10.31 -15.01 16.58
N LYS A 75 10.23 -16.28 17.05
CA LYS A 75 9.84 -17.39 16.17
C LYS A 75 8.36 -17.27 15.82
N PHE A 76 8.06 -17.05 14.55
CA PHE A 76 6.68 -17.10 14.07
C PHE A 76 6.22 -18.56 14.03
N ARG A 77 5.20 -18.90 14.79
CA ARG A 77 4.51 -20.20 14.75
C ARG A 77 3.13 -19.98 14.19
N PHE A 78 2.88 -20.50 13.00
CA PHE A 78 1.55 -20.47 12.40
C PHE A 78 0.70 -21.57 13.02
N SER A 79 -0.41 -21.23 13.67
CA SER A 79 -1.37 -22.20 14.21
C SER A 79 -2.62 -22.25 13.34
N SER A 80 -3.34 -23.39 13.38
CA SER A 80 -4.61 -23.54 12.66
C SER A 80 -5.66 -22.52 13.13
N GLU A 81 -5.65 -22.16 14.41
CA GLU A 81 -6.52 -21.12 14.96
C GLU A 81 -6.24 -19.74 14.32
N GLN A 82 -4.97 -19.41 14.09
CA GLN A 82 -4.59 -18.18 13.37
C GLN A 82 -5.05 -18.20 11.92
N ALA A 83 -4.98 -19.36 11.25
CA ALA A 83 -5.48 -19.51 9.89
C ALA A 83 -6.99 -19.24 9.79
N ILE A 84 -7.78 -19.79 10.74
CA ILE A 84 -9.22 -19.57 10.81
C ILE A 84 -9.53 -18.10 11.08
N ASN A 85 -8.83 -17.47 12.03
CA ASN A 85 -9.02 -16.06 12.33
C ASN A 85 -8.69 -15.15 11.14
N ILE A 86 -7.64 -15.46 10.38
CA ILE A 86 -7.29 -14.74 9.14
C ILE A 86 -8.42 -14.91 8.11
N ALA A 87 -8.89 -16.14 7.88
CA ALA A 87 -9.95 -16.40 6.92
C ALA A 87 -11.25 -15.66 7.29
N VAL A 88 -11.67 -15.70 8.56
CA VAL A 88 -12.85 -14.97 9.06
C VAL A 88 -12.65 -13.46 8.88
N THR A 89 -11.47 -12.95 9.19
CA THR A 89 -11.17 -11.51 9.01
C THR A 89 -11.28 -11.11 7.53
N VAL A 90 -10.68 -11.87 6.63
CA VAL A 90 -10.72 -11.60 5.18
C VAL A 90 -12.17 -11.59 4.66
N VAL A 91 -12.97 -12.59 5.04
CA VAL A 91 -14.39 -12.67 4.63
C VAL A 91 -15.19 -11.49 5.20
N SER A 92 -14.96 -11.14 6.48
CA SER A 92 -15.67 -10.03 7.12
C SER A 92 -15.34 -8.68 6.49
N VAL A 93 -14.06 -8.44 6.17
CA VAL A 93 -13.61 -7.21 5.50
C VAL A 93 -14.15 -7.12 4.08
N ALA A 94 -14.17 -8.23 3.33
CA ALA A 94 -14.74 -8.28 2.00
C ALA A 94 -16.25 -7.98 2.03
N ALA A 95 -16.99 -8.59 2.96
CA ALA A 95 -18.42 -8.35 3.13
C ALA A 95 -18.71 -6.89 3.51
N LEU A 96 -17.90 -6.31 4.41
CA LEU A 96 -18.01 -4.91 4.79
C LEU A 96 -17.72 -3.97 3.60
N GLY A 97 -16.70 -4.27 2.80
CA GLY A 97 -16.36 -3.51 1.61
C GLY A 97 -17.50 -3.50 0.59
N ILE A 98 -18.12 -4.65 0.33
CA ILE A 98 -19.29 -4.77 -0.54
C ILE A 98 -20.47 -3.96 0.03
N ALA A 99 -20.74 -4.07 1.33
CA ALA A 99 -21.84 -3.34 1.96
C ALA A 99 -21.65 -1.83 1.87
N VAL A 100 -20.43 -1.32 2.17
CA VAL A 100 -20.09 0.10 2.08
C VAL A 100 -20.21 0.59 0.62
N ASN A 101 -19.71 -0.18 -0.34
CA ASN A 101 -19.81 0.16 -1.75
C ASN A 101 -21.26 0.28 -2.21
N ASN A 102 -22.13 -0.66 -1.79
CA ASN A 102 -23.56 -0.60 -2.08
C ASN A 102 -24.24 0.62 -1.45
N ILE A 103 -23.89 0.96 -0.20
CA ILE A 103 -24.41 2.16 0.46
C ILE A 103 -24.00 3.42 -0.31
N ILE A 104 -22.74 3.52 -0.71
CA ILE A 104 -22.23 4.64 -1.50
C ILE A 104 -22.93 4.72 -2.86
N ALA A 105 -23.14 3.58 -3.52
CA ALA A 105 -23.82 3.51 -4.82
C ALA A 105 -25.32 3.93 -4.73
N MET A 106 -25.95 3.75 -3.56
CA MET A 106 -27.32 4.22 -3.32
C MET A 106 -27.40 5.74 -3.07
N THR A 107 -26.27 6.39 -2.82
CA THR A 107 -26.22 7.84 -2.64
C THR A 107 -25.85 8.52 -3.97
N SER A 108 -26.29 9.77 -4.16
CA SER A 108 -25.91 10.58 -5.33
C SER A 108 -24.44 11.09 -5.29
N LEU A 109 -23.66 10.70 -4.28
CA LEU A 109 -22.28 11.14 -4.07
C LEU A 109 -21.37 10.78 -5.25
N ILE A 110 -21.49 9.57 -5.80
CA ILE A 110 -20.70 9.14 -6.96
C ILE A 110 -21.01 9.99 -8.19
N GLN A 111 -22.30 10.33 -8.39
CA GLN A 111 -22.74 11.13 -9.53
C GLN A 111 -22.36 12.59 -9.40
N ALA A 112 -22.19 13.09 -8.17
CA ALA A 112 -21.83 14.48 -7.89
C ALA A 112 -20.32 14.77 -8.05
N SER A 113 -19.47 13.76 -8.15
CA SER A 113 -18.01 13.92 -8.26
C SER A 113 -17.50 13.46 -9.62
N GLU A 114 -17.30 14.42 -10.56
CA GLU A 114 -16.69 14.16 -11.87
C GLU A 114 -15.28 13.56 -11.74
N GLY A 115 -14.49 14.05 -10.78
CA GLY A 115 -13.15 13.54 -10.51
C GLY A 115 -13.14 12.06 -10.09
N PHE A 116 -14.10 11.65 -9.28
CA PHE A 116 -14.25 10.24 -8.89
C PHE A 116 -14.64 9.36 -10.08
N GLN A 117 -15.57 9.83 -10.92
CA GLN A 117 -15.99 9.09 -12.13
C GLN A 117 -14.83 8.90 -13.10
N THR A 118 -14.06 9.95 -13.37
CA THR A 118 -12.89 9.90 -14.25
C THR A 118 -11.83 8.94 -13.70
N ALA A 119 -11.50 9.04 -12.42
CA ALA A 119 -10.55 8.13 -11.78
C ALA A 119 -11.02 6.67 -11.81
N ASN A 120 -12.32 6.43 -11.56
CA ASN A 120 -12.90 5.09 -11.60
C ASN A 120 -12.89 4.50 -13.00
N GLN A 121 -13.19 5.32 -14.03
CA GLN A 121 -13.11 4.89 -15.43
C GLN A 121 -11.68 4.52 -15.82
N ALA A 122 -10.69 5.36 -15.49
CA ALA A 122 -9.29 5.07 -15.76
C ALA A 122 -8.80 3.81 -15.02
N PHE A 123 -9.27 3.60 -13.79
CA PHE A 123 -8.93 2.42 -12.99
C PHE A 123 -9.41 1.11 -13.63
N PHE A 124 -10.62 1.11 -14.21
CA PHE A 124 -11.23 -0.07 -14.84
C PHE A 124 -11.14 -0.10 -16.37
N ALA A 125 -10.36 0.79 -17.00
CA ALA A 125 -10.19 0.80 -18.44
C ALA A 125 -9.22 -0.25 -18.97
N GLY A 126 -8.36 -0.78 -18.09
CA GLY A 126 -7.31 -1.73 -18.42
C GLY A 126 -7.76 -3.19 -18.45
N ALA A 127 -6.80 -4.10 -18.64
CA ALA A 127 -7.09 -5.52 -18.53
C ALA A 127 -7.33 -5.92 -17.08
N ALA A 128 -8.44 -6.63 -16.81
CA ALA A 128 -8.86 -7.07 -15.48
C ALA A 128 -7.77 -7.80 -14.67
N VAL A 129 -6.81 -8.44 -15.36
CA VAL A 129 -5.66 -9.09 -14.71
C VAL A 129 -4.77 -8.06 -14.02
N TYR A 130 -4.51 -6.91 -14.64
CA TYR A 130 -3.68 -5.85 -14.03
C TYR A 130 -4.39 -5.18 -12.87
N GLU A 131 -5.71 -4.98 -12.99
CA GLU A 131 -6.54 -4.46 -11.91
C GLU A 131 -6.54 -5.39 -10.71
N PHE A 132 -6.73 -6.68 -10.94
CA PHE A 132 -6.72 -7.69 -9.89
C PHE A 132 -5.34 -7.79 -9.20
N LEU A 133 -4.25 -7.88 -9.97
CA LEU A 133 -2.90 -7.97 -9.41
C LEU A 133 -2.50 -6.69 -8.67
N GLY A 134 -2.86 -5.53 -9.20
CA GLY A 134 -2.57 -4.23 -8.58
C GLY A 134 -3.35 -4.05 -7.29
N SER A 135 -4.67 -4.06 -7.37
CA SER A 135 -5.56 -3.72 -6.26
C SER A 135 -5.60 -4.79 -5.16
N CYS A 136 -5.51 -6.08 -5.51
CA CYS A 136 -5.61 -7.16 -4.53
C CYS A 136 -4.27 -7.57 -3.91
N PHE A 137 -3.14 -7.31 -4.59
CA PHE A 137 -1.84 -7.77 -4.11
C PHE A 137 -0.82 -6.65 -3.95
N LEU A 138 -0.43 -5.96 -5.02
CA LEU A 138 0.72 -5.06 -4.96
C LEU A 138 0.46 -3.81 -4.11
N ILE A 139 -0.66 -3.14 -4.32
CA ILE A 139 -1.03 -1.96 -3.53
C ILE A 139 -1.14 -2.32 -2.04
N PRO A 140 -1.91 -3.35 -1.62
CA PRO A 140 -1.99 -3.74 -0.22
C PRO A 140 -0.64 -4.18 0.38
N ILE A 141 0.21 -4.87 -0.38
CA ILE A 141 1.55 -5.26 0.09
C ILE A 141 2.42 -4.02 0.30
N ALA A 142 2.43 -3.07 -0.63
CA ALA A 142 3.19 -1.84 -0.51
C ALA A 142 2.73 -1.01 0.69
N GLU A 143 1.42 -0.84 0.86
CA GLU A 143 0.81 -0.12 1.99
C GLU A 143 1.12 -0.81 3.33
N GLU A 144 0.95 -2.12 3.43
CA GLU A 144 1.22 -2.86 4.66
C GLU A 144 2.70 -2.78 5.06
N LEU A 145 3.61 -2.93 4.10
CA LEU A 145 5.04 -2.78 4.35
C LEU A 145 5.39 -1.36 4.79
N LEU A 146 4.84 -0.34 4.12
CA LEU A 146 5.12 1.05 4.42
C LEU A 146 4.53 1.45 5.77
N PHE A 147 3.21 1.31 5.94
CA PHE A 147 2.54 1.84 7.12
C PHE A 147 2.74 0.95 8.34
N ARG A 148 2.52 -0.33 8.26
CA ARG A 148 2.68 -1.24 9.39
C ARG A 148 4.12 -1.70 9.58
N GLY A 149 4.84 -1.95 8.50
CA GLY A 149 6.21 -2.42 8.53
C GLY A 149 7.21 -1.34 8.96
N VAL A 150 7.09 -0.13 8.46
CA VAL A 150 8.06 0.95 8.71
C VAL A 150 7.49 2.03 9.63
N VAL A 151 6.42 2.70 9.22
CA VAL A 151 5.88 3.88 9.93
C VAL A 151 5.43 3.53 11.35
N TYR A 152 4.54 2.56 11.50
CA TYR A 152 4.01 2.17 12.80
C TYR A 152 5.11 1.66 13.75
N GLN A 153 6.06 0.90 13.22
CA GLN A 153 7.15 0.37 14.04
C GLN A 153 8.07 1.47 14.57
N ARG A 154 8.35 2.49 13.76
CA ARG A 154 9.15 3.65 14.19
C ARG A 154 8.41 4.53 15.18
N LEU A 155 7.08 4.72 14.99
CA LEU A 155 6.23 5.41 15.95
C LEU A 155 6.23 4.74 17.32
N LYS A 156 6.24 3.41 17.36
CA LYS A 156 6.25 2.65 18.61
C LYS A 156 7.57 2.78 19.40
N LEU A 157 8.66 3.12 18.71
CA LEU A 157 9.98 3.28 19.32
C LEU A 157 10.26 4.70 19.82
N MET A 158 9.36 5.65 19.57
CA MET A 158 9.41 7.03 20.09
C MET A 158 8.81 7.15 21.45
#